data_44228cccc6128fa7429a4e1ff4b9a639
#
_entry.id   44228cccc6128fa7429a4e1ff4b9a639
#
_cell.length_a   1.000
_cell.length_b   1.000
_cell.length_c   1.000
_cell.angle_alpha   90.00
_cell.angle_beta   90.00
_cell.angle_gamma   90.00
#
_symmetry.space_group_name_H-M   'P 1'
#
loop_
_entity.id
_entity.type
_entity.pdbx_description
1 polymer ?
#
loop_
_entity_poly.entity_id
_entity_poly.type
_entity_poly.pdbx_seq_one_letter_code
_entity_poly.pdbx_strand_id
1 'polypeptide(L)'
;TLHEAKKYKKGSRFRLRTTENIPQLEIKQIHNELKVSRNAKEVVWKFDQAVDANDIVDSEALIKKEDLRDPKIQMKILGDYATITKFDDEEWEEISKLVDRYIALATQDEDVARNIKWSIKEIEFDNVFSYGKGNKINFENLNGITGILGKNRSGKSSIVGTLVYTLFNSTDRGSIKNLHVINSRKGHCNAKMRFSANNKRYVVERQSVRKEDKKGHVSAITSLNFYREDPMGNVIEDLNGEQRTQTEKIIRKML
;
A
#
# COMPACT_ATOMS: atom_id res chain seq x y z
N THR A 1 24.33 27.26 0.58
CA THR A 1 24.78 27.74 1.90
C THR A 1 23.89 28.86 2.41
N LEU A 2 23.94 29.17 3.74
CA LEU A 2 23.17 30.26 4.38
C LEU A 2 23.49 31.63 3.76
N HIS A 3 24.69 31.81 3.24
CA HIS A 3 25.09 33.03 2.53
C HIS A 3 24.33 33.22 1.21
N GLU A 4 24.08 32.16 0.50
CA GLU A 4 23.29 32.23 -0.76
C GLU A 4 21.80 32.49 -0.49
N ALA A 5 21.28 32.07 0.64
CA ALA A 5 19.91 32.35 1.02
C ALA A 5 19.60 33.84 1.16
N LYS A 6 20.63 34.68 1.40
CA LYS A 6 20.50 36.16 1.46
C LYS A 6 20.10 36.78 0.12
N LYS A 7 20.35 36.11 -1.00
CA LYS A 7 19.99 36.58 -2.35
C LYS A 7 18.48 36.52 -2.64
N TYR A 8 17.71 35.75 -1.85
CA TYR A 8 16.29 35.52 -2.09
C TYR A 8 15.41 36.38 -1.18
N LYS A 9 14.18 36.69 -1.62
CA LYS A 9 13.20 37.48 -0.85
C LYS A 9 12.82 36.78 0.46
N LYS A 10 12.55 37.56 1.51
CA LYS A 10 11.96 37.05 2.75
C LYS A 10 10.64 36.35 2.44
N GLY A 11 10.36 35.22 3.09
CA GLY A 11 9.16 34.41 2.85
C GLY A 11 9.27 33.43 1.69
N SER A 12 10.43 33.25 1.11
CA SER A 12 10.68 32.24 0.06
C SER A 12 10.59 30.82 0.61
N ARG A 13 10.37 29.85 -0.29
CA ARG A 13 10.52 28.42 -0.02
C ARG A 13 11.93 28.01 -0.42
N PHE A 14 12.60 27.25 0.44
CA PHE A 14 13.95 26.79 0.20
C PHE A 14 13.97 25.26 0.03
N ARG A 15 14.62 24.81 -1.04
CA ARG A 15 14.98 23.40 -1.24
C ARG A 15 16.49 23.28 -1.17
N LEU A 16 16.97 22.72 -0.09
CA LEU A 16 18.40 22.48 0.12
C LEU A 16 18.76 21.11 -0.44
N ARG A 17 19.88 21.03 -1.16
CA ARG A 17 20.41 19.77 -1.70
C ARG A 17 21.78 19.53 -1.11
N THR A 18 22.06 18.30 -0.74
CA THR A 18 23.35 17.84 -0.25
C THR A 18 23.64 16.44 -0.75
N THR A 19 24.90 16.16 -1.02
CA THR A 19 25.45 14.84 -1.30
C THR A 19 26.14 14.24 -0.08
N GLU A 20 26.37 15.06 0.96
CA GLU A 20 27.05 14.65 2.18
C GLU A 20 26.05 14.32 3.28
N ASN A 21 26.41 13.38 4.14
CA ASN A 21 25.61 13.03 5.32
C ASN A 21 25.84 14.11 6.40
N ILE A 22 24.86 15.01 6.53
CA ILE A 22 24.90 16.11 7.52
C ILE A 22 24.25 15.66 8.82
N PRO A 23 24.90 15.88 9.98
CA PRO A 23 24.31 15.55 11.28
C PRO A 23 22.95 16.23 11.50
N GLN A 24 22.01 15.53 12.11
CA GLN A 24 20.65 16.04 12.34
C GLN A 24 20.63 17.37 13.14
N LEU A 25 21.61 17.59 14.00
CA LEU A 25 21.73 18.83 14.79
C LEU A 25 21.99 20.03 13.88
N GLU A 26 22.88 19.86 12.90
CA GLU A 26 23.22 20.89 11.93
C GLU A 26 22.06 21.18 10.98
N ILE A 27 21.36 20.14 10.53
CA ILE A 27 20.12 20.27 9.75
C ILE A 27 19.10 21.13 10.48
N LYS A 28 18.89 20.88 11.80
CA LYS A 28 17.99 21.65 12.65
C LYS A 28 18.44 23.10 12.81
N GLN A 29 19.73 23.34 12.98
CA GLN A 29 20.27 24.69 13.10
C GLN A 29 20.06 25.50 11.81
N ILE A 30 20.40 24.94 10.65
CA ILE A 30 20.20 25.59 9.35
C ILE A 30 18.71 25.85 9.09
N HIS A 31 17.86 24.89 9.41
CA HIS A 31 16.41 25.02 9.26
C HIS A 31 15.87 26.17 10.13
N ASN A 32 16.24 26.25 11.41
CA ASN A 32 15.83 27.31 12.31
C ASN A 32 16.35 28.68 11.89
N GLU A 33 17.60 28.74 11.45
CA GLU A 33 18.17 29.99 10.98
C GLU A 33 17.47 30.52 9.72
N LEU A 34 17.13 29.67 8.76
CA LEU A 34 16.35 30.07 7.59
C LEU A 34 14.93 30.50 7.97
N LYS A 35 14.31 29.84 8.93
CA LYS A 35 13.00 30.24 9.45
C LYS A 35 13.02 31.60 10.15
N VAL A 36 14.01 31.83 11.01
CA VAL A 36 14.12 33.08 11.77
C VAL A 36 14.64 34.22 10.91
N SER A 37 15.80 34.05 10.24
CA SER A 37 16.48 35.15 9.53
C SER A 37 15.81 35.54 8.21
N ARG A 38 15.17 34.57 7.51
CA ARG A 38 14.56 34.78 6.19
C ARG A 38 13.03 34.63 6.19
N ASN A 39 12.41 34.37 7.33
CA ASN A 39 10.97 34.07 7.43
C ASN A 39 10.53 33.04 6.37
N ALA A 40 11.32 31.97 6.22
CA ALA A 40 11.09 30.95 5.19
C ALA A 40 9.72 30.30 5.39
N LYS A 41 8.91 30.27 4.32
CA LYS A 41 7.61 29.58 4.36
C LYS A 41 7.77 28.09 4.49
N GLU A 42 8.79 27.54 3.81
CA GLU A 42 9.05 26.12 3.77
C GLU A 42 10.55 25.88 3.56
N VAL A 43 11.10 24.88 4.25
CA VAL A 43 12.48 24.44 4.06
C VAL A 43 12.44 22.94 3.89
N VAL A 44 12.81 22.45 2.71
CA VAL A 44 12.85 21.03 2.35
C VAL A 44 14.28 20.64 2.06
N TRP A 45 14.70 19.52 2.63
CA TRP A 45 15.99 18.91 2.34
C TRP A 45 15.83 17.80 1.30
N LYS A 46 16.72 17.77 0.33
CA LYS A 46 16.89 16.69 -0.63
C LYS A 46 18.32 16.18 -0.53
N PHE A 47 18.43 14.93 -0.15
CA PHE A 47 19.69 14.22 -0.17
C PHE A 47 19.85 13.61 -1.56
N ASP A 48 20.76 14.18 -2.36
CA ASP A 48 21.17 13.62 -3.64
C ASP A 48 22.37 12.71 -3.32
N GLN A 49 22.15 11.44 -3.08
CA GLN A 49 23.25 10.48 -3.01
C GLN A 49 23.95 10.49 -4.38
N ALA A 50 25.24 10.77 -4.39
CA ALA A 50 26.08 10.44 -5.53
C ALA A 50 26.23 8.92 -5.54
N VAL A 51 25.26 8.24 -6.12
CA VAL A 51 25.36 6.79 -6.34
C VAL A 51 26.14 6.66 -7.64
N ASP A 52 27.36 6.15 -7.58
CA ASP A 52 28.06 5.72 -8.76
C ASP A 52 27.18 4.72 -9.50
N ALA A 53 27.01 4.91 -10.81
CA ALA A 53 26.12 4.09 -11.64
C ALA A 53 26.47 2.58 -11.57
N ASN A 54 27.68 2.24 -11.17
CA ASN A 54 28.15 0.87 -10.98
C ASN A 54 27.66 0.27 -9.65
N ASP A 55 27.51 1.07 -8.57
CA ASP A 55 27.01 0.58 -7.29
C ASP A 55 25.50 0.31 -7.31
N ILE A 56 24.75 1.01 -8.20
CA ILE A 56 23.30 0.78 -8.36
C ILE A 56 23.04 -0.59 -9.00
N VAL A 57 23.87 -1.02 -9.95
CA VAL A 57 23.65 -2.29 -10.66
C VAL A 57 23.85 -3.48 -9.73
N ASP A 58 24.82 -3.41 -8.82
CA ASP A 58 25.06 -4.50 -7.86
C ASP A 58 24.05 -4.50 -6.70
N SER A 59 23.64 -3.32 -6.22
CA SER A 59 22.64 -3.22 -5.14
C SER A 59 21.23 -3.59 -5.60
N GLU A 60 20.80 -3.22 -6.82
CA GLU A 60 19.52 -3.64 -7.38
C GLU A 60 19.47 -5.14 -7.71
N ALA A 61 20.59 -5.74 -8.09
CA ALA A 61 20.70 -7.18 -8.35
C ALA A 61 20.66 -7.99 -7.05
N LEU A 62 21.21 -7.47 -5.96
CA LEU A 62 21.18 -8.10 -4.63
C LEU A 62 19.79 -8.01 -3.98
N ILE A 63 19.14 -6.85 -4.03
CA ILE A 63 17.81 -6.63 -3.44
C ILE A 63 16.71 -7.47 -4.15
N LYS A 64 16.89 -7.80 -5.44
CA LYS A 64 15.91 -8.59 -6.20
C LYS A 64 15.89 -10.09 -5.87
N LYS A 65 16.85 -10.62 -5.13
CA LYS A 65 16.98 -12.07 -4.88
C LYS A 65 16.90 -12.51 -3.42
N GLU A 66 17.07 -11.61 -2.47
CA GLU A 66 17.11 -11.98 -1.05
C GLU A 66 15.77 -11.66 -0.37
N ASP A 67 15.21 -12.63 0.34
CA ASP A 67 14.02 -12.43 1.15
C ASP A 67 14.42 -11.68 2.44
N LEU A 68 14.13 -10.39 2.49
CA LEU A 68 14.43 -9.52 3.63
C LEU A 68 13.76 -9.96 4.94
N ARG A 69 12.93 -11.01 4.90
CA ARG A 69 12.31 -11.64 6.07
C ARG A 69 13.10 -12.82 6.60
N ASP A 70 14.07 -13.32 5.82
CA ASP A 70 14.96 -14.37 6.31
C ASP A 70 15.85 -13.80 7.43
N PRO A 71 15.77 -14.33 8.68
CA PRO A 71 16.61 -13.90 9.79
C PRO A 71 18.10 -13.85 9.46
N LYS A 72 18.58 -14.79 8.64
CA LYS A 72 19.99 -14.82 8.21
C LYS A 72 20.37 -13.64 7.34
N ILE A 73 19.45 -13.23 6.45
CA ILE A 73 19.67 -12.08 5.58
C ILE A 73 19.63 -10.78 6.38
N GLN A 74 18.69 -10.67 7.33
CA GLN A 74 18.62 -9.53 8.23
C GLN A 74 19.88 -9.39 9.06
N MET A 75 20.39 -10.48 9.65
CA MET A 75 21.64 -10.49 10.40
C MET A 75 22.85 -10.15 9.54
N LYS A 76 22.89 -10.60 8.29
CA LYS A 76 23.96 -10.26 7.34
C LYS A 76 23.97 -8.76 7.03
N ILE A 77 22.80 -8.17 6.70
CA ILE A 77 22.67 -6.74 6.42
C ILE A 77 23.09 -5.89 7.64
N LEU A 78 22.68 -6.33 8.84
CA LEU A 78 23.09 -5.67 10.09
C LEU A 78 24.58 -5.80 10.37
N GLY A 79 25.20 -6.96 10.06
CA GLY A 79 26.64 -7.17 10.16
C GLY A 79 27.43 -6.25 9.21
N ASP A 80 26.96 -6.12 7.98
CA ASP A 80 27.55 -5.19 7.02
C ASP A 80 27.45 -3.73 7.51
N TYR A 81 26.31 -3.34 8.07
CA TYR A 81 26.12 -2.02 8.68
C TYR A 81 26.98 -1.80 9.92
N ALA A 82 27.12 -2.80 10.80
CA ALA A 82 27.97 -2.75 11.98
C ALA A 82 29.45 -2.52 11.62
N THR A 83 29.90 -3.12 10.53
CA THR A 83 31.27 -2.93 10.00
C THR A 83 31.51 -1.50 9.56
N ILE A 84 30.50 -0.86 8.95
CA ILE A 84 30.58 0.55 8.49
C ILE A 84 30.54 1.51 9.68
N THR A 85 29.71 1.23 10.69
CA THR A 85 29.50 2.11 11.87
C THR A 85 30.52 1.88 12.98
N LYS A 86 31.35 0.83 12.88
CA LYS A 86 32.39 0.46 13.85
C LYS A 86 31.84 0.28 15.27
N PHE A 87 30.79 -0.53 15.41
CA PHE A 87 30.32 -0.98 16.71
C PHE A 87 31.42 -1.83 17.39
N ASP A 88 31.51 -1.74 18.70
CA ASP A 88 32.34 -2.63 19.48
C ASP A 88 31.66 -4.02 19.68
N ASP A 89 32.40 -4.97 20.20
CA ASP A 89 31.92 -6.35 20.34
C ASP A 89 30.76 -6.46 21.35
N GLU A 90 30.72 -5.61 22.39
CA GLU A 90 29.64 -5.57 23.40
C GLU A 90 28.36 -4.99 22.81
N GLU A 91 28.46 -3.88 22.08
CA GLU A 91 27.34 -3.26 21.36
C GLU A 91 26.74 -4.22 20.31
N TRP A 92 27.61 -4.95 19.59
CA TRP A 92 27.16 -5.92 18.61
C TRP A 92 26.42 -7.10 19.26
N GLU A 93 26.87 -7.58 20.41
CA GLU A 93 26.20 -8.66 21.13
C GLU A 93 24.81 -8.22 21.63
N GLU A 94 24.67 -6.99 22.14
CA GLU A 94 23.37 -6.44 22.54
C GLU A 94 22.41 -6.28 21.38
N ILE A 95 22.89 -5.72 20.25
CA ILE A 95 22.11 -5.55 19.03
C ILE A 95 21.62 -6.91 18.52
N SER A 96 22.51 -7.93 18.46
CA SER A 96 22.15 -9.27 18.01
C SER A 96 21.04 -9.89 18.87
N LYS A 97 21.13 -9.77 20.21
CA LYS A 97 20.09 -10.25 21.14
C LYS A 97 18.75 -9.53 20.94
N LEU A 98 18.78 -8.20 20.68
CA LEU A 98 17.58 -7.43 20.39
C LEU A 98 16.94 -7.86 19.08
N VAL A 99 17.73 -8.07 18.05
CA VAL A 99 17.27 -8.52 16.73
C VAL A 99 16.60 -9.90 16.82
N ASP A 100 17.25 -10.85 17.48
CA ASP A 100 16.69 -12.19 17.69
C ASP A 100 15.34 -12.13 18.44
N ARG A 101 15.27 -11.27 19.46
CA ARG A 101 14.02 -11.05 20.20
C ARG A 101 12.91 -10.47 19.33
N TYR A 102 13.21 -9.47 18.50
CA TYR A 102 12.20 -8.86 17.61
C TYR A 102 11.80 -9.78 16.46
N ILE A 103 12.73 -10.58 15.93
CA ILE A 103 12.42 -11.62 14.94
C ILE A 103 11.49 -12.67 15.56
N ALA A 104 11.76 -13.11 16.79
CA ALA A 104 10.90 -14.06 17.49
C ALA A 104 9.49 -13.50 17.75
N LEU A 105 9.38 -12.22 18.13
CA LEU A 105 8.10 -11.53 18.30
C LEU A 105 7.35 -11.41 16.96
N ALA A 106 8.04 -11.02 15.89
CA ALA A 106 7.46 -10.87 14.56
C ALA A 106 6.99 -12.21 13.97
N THR A 107 7.67 -13.31 14.28
CA THR A 107 7.25 -14.66 13.84
C THR A 107 6.06 -15.20 14.64
N GLN A 108 5.83 -14.71 15.86
CA GLN A 108 4.67 -15.08 16.67
C GLN A 108 3.42 -14.26 16.29
N ASP A 109 3.60 -13.12 15.64
CA ASP A 109 2.47 -12.30 15.19
C ASP A 109 1.84 -12.97 13.96
N GLU A 110 0.66 -13.58 14.13
CA GLU A 110 -0.09 -14.21 13.04
C GLU A 110 -0.50 -13.22 11.94
N ASP A 111 -0.45 -11.92 12.22
CA ASP A 111 -0.77 -10.82 11.30
C ASP A 111 0.44 -10.39 10.44
N VAL A 112 1.63 -10.95 10.65
CA VAL A 112 2.78 -10.69 9.76
C VAL A 112 2.45 -11.17 8.35
N ALA A 113 2.34 -10.22 7.44
CA ALA A 113 1.99 -10.45 6.05
C ALA A 113 2.89 -11.55 5.45
N ARG A 114 2.30 -12.73 5.23
CA ARG A 114 2.97 -13.85 4.58
C ARG A 114 3.42 -13.40 3.19
N ASN A 115 4.53 -13.91 2.71
CA ASN A 115 5.07 -13.59 1.37
C ASN A 115 4.22 -14.29 0.28
N ILE A 116 2.95 -13.92 0.21
CA ILE A 116 2.00 -14.48 -0.73
C ILE A 116 2.11 -13.70 -2.03
N LYS A 117 2.59 -14.36 -3.09
CA LYS A 117 2.51 -13.79 -4.44
C LYS A 117 1.04 -13.82 -4.88
N TRP A 118 0.41 -12.67 -4.88
CA TRP A 118 -0.94 -12.51 -5.40
C TRP A 118 -0.99 -11.49 -6.53
N SER A 119 -1.92 -11.65 -7.44
CA SER A 119 -2.14 -10.71 -8.55
C SER A 119 -3.60 -10.66 -8.93
N ILE A 120 -4.13 -9.45 -9.12
CA ILE A 120 -5.47 -9.24 -9.64
C ILE A 120 -5.47 -9.66 -11.11
N LYS A 121 -6.47 -10.45 -11.51
CA LYS A 121 -6.65 -10.91 -12.88
C LYS A 121 -7.70 -10.10 -13.60
N GLU A 122 -8.85 -9.93 -12.97
CA GLU A 122 -10.00 -9.29 -13.59
C GLU A 122 -10.93 -8.70 -12.52
N ILE A 123 -11.58 -7.61 -12.84
CA ILE A 123 -12.73 -7.11 -12.08
C ILE A 123 -13.89 -6.80 -13.02
N GLU A 124 -15.08 -7.26 -12.64
CA GLU A 124 -16.36 -6.92 -13.23
C GLU A 124 -17.20 -6.19 -12.19
N PHE A 125 -17.86 -5.10 -12.58
CA PHE A 125 -18.67 -4.36 -11.61
C PHE A 125 -19.78 -3.55 -12.26
N ASP A 126 -20.88 -3.42 -11.52
CA ASP A 126 -22.07 -2.69 -11.91
C ASP A 126 -22.49 -1.71 -10.82
N ASN A 127 -22.89 -0.53 -11.25
CA ASN A 127 -23.50 0.48 -10.40
C ASN A 127 -22.67 0.85 -9.16
N VAL A 128 -21.35 0.81 -9.26
CA VAL A 128 -20.42 1.19 -8.19
C VAL A 128 -20.01 2.64 -8.40
N PHE A 129 -20.16 3.49 -7.40
CA PHE A 129 -19.89 4.93 -7.45
C PHE A 129 -20.59 5.63 -8.63
N SER A 130 -19.83 6.19 -9.57
CA SER A 130 -20.34 6.88 -10.76
C SER A 130 -20.58 5.95 -11.95
N TYR A 131 -20.17 4.69 -11.85
CA TYR A 131 -20.29 3.73 -12.94
C TYR A 131 -21.70 3.17 -13.06
N GLY A 132 -22.09 2.83 -14.29
CA GLY A 132 -23.32 2.09 -14.62
C GLY A 132 -23.09 0.58 -14.65
N LYS A 133 -23.82 -0.10 -15.56
CA LYS A 133 -23.70 -1.56 -15.75
C LYS A 133 -22.63 -1.92 -16.79
N GLY A 134 -22.13 -3.16 -16.70
CA GLY A 134 -21.30 -3.80 -17.72
C GLY A 134 -19.84 -3.33 -17.72
N ASN A 135 -19.29 -2.94 -16.58
CA ASN A 135 -17.88 -2.54 -16.51
C ASN A 135 -17.01 -3.76 -16.24
N LYS A 136 -15.94 -3.87 -17.03
CA LYS A 136 -14.97 -4.97 -16.94
C LYS A 136 -13.56 -4.44 -17.18
N ILE A 137 -12.62 -4.83 -16.32
CA ILE A 137 -11.20 -4.51 -16.47
C ILE A 137 -10.42 -5.81 -16.34
N ASN A 138 -9.67 -6.15 -17.39
CA ASN A 138 -8.75 -7.27 -17.38
C ASN A 138 -7.32 -6.75 -17.10
N PHE A 139 -6.71 -7.23 -16.02
CA PHE A 139 -5.36 -6.85 -15.59
C PHE A 139 -4.28 -7.79 -16.14
N GLU A 140 -4.64 -8.96 -16.67
CA GLU A 140 -3.68 -9.92 -17.21
C GLU A 140 -2.89 -9.36 -18.40
N ASN A 141 -3.50 -8.45 -19.14
CA ASN A 141 -2.90 -7.79 -20.30
C ASN A 141 -2.11 -6.52 -19.94
N LEU A 142 -2.09 -6.12 -18.65
CA LEU A 142 -1.41 -4.92 -18.18
C LEU A 142 -0.04 -5.30 -17.62
N ASN A 143 1.01 -4.80 -18.27
CA ASN A 143 2.39 -5.04 -17.85
C ASN A 143 3.07 -3.72 -17.48
N GLY A 144 3.89 -3.73 -16.43
CA GLY A 144 4.63 -2.55 -15.98
C GLY A 144 3.73 -1.47 -15.41
N ILE A 145 4.00 -0.21 -15.74
CA ILE A 145 3.26 0.95 -15.25
C ILE A 145 2.12 1.28 -16.22
N THR A 146 0.89 1.23 -15.72
CA THR A 146 -0.30 1.54 -16.51
C THR A 146 -0.94 2.85 -16.06
N GLY A 147 -1.15 3.78 -16.98
CA GLY A 147 -1.80 5.05 -16.74
C GLY A 147 -3.31 5.00 -17.00
N ILE A 148 -4.12 5.52 -16.07
CA ILE A 148 -5.56 5.71 -16.26
C ILE A 148 -5.81 7.18 -16.62
N LEU A 149 -6.17 7.43 -17.88
CA LEU A 149 -6.39 8.76 -18.41
C LEU A 149 -7.89 9.08 -18.58
N GLY A 150 -8.24 10.34 -18.45
CA GLY A 150 -9.63 10.78 -18.63
C GLY A 150 -9.87 12.16 -18.01
N LYS A 151 -11.01 12.76 -18.33
CA LYS A 151 -11.43 14.07 -17.81
C LYS A 151 -11.57 14.04 -16.28
N ASN A 152 -11.46 15.19 -15.63
CA ASN A 152 -11.76 15.31 -14.21
C ASN A 152 -13.21 14.88 -13.94
N ARG A 153 -13.43 14.20 -12.81
CA ARG A 153 -14.71 13.62 -12.39
C ARG A 153 -15.24 12.46 -13.27
N SER A 154 -14.41 11.90 -14.17
CA SER A 154 -14.82 10.74 -15.00
C SER A 154 -14.83 9.40 -14.25
N GLY A 155 -14.49 9.39 -12.97
CA GLY A 155 -14.50 8.15 -12.17
C GLY A 155 -13.16 7.41 -12.10
N LYS A 156 -12.04 7.98 -12.57
CA LYS A 156 -10.71 7.33 -12.54
C LYS A 156 -10.36 6.75 -11.16
N SER A 157 -10.44 7.58 -10.13
CA SER A 157 -10.16 7.17 -8.74
C SER A 157 -11.16 6.12 -8.21
N SER A 158 -12.38 6.09 -8.75
CA SER A 158 -13.39 5.12 -8.33
C SER A 158 -13.05 3.68 -8.75
N ILE A 159 -12.14 3.49 -9.72
CA ILE A 159 -11.64 2.14 -10.08
C ILE A 159 -10.88 1.55 -8.90
N VAL A 160 -9.93 2.29 -8.33
CA VAL A 160 -9.18 1.85 -7.14
C VAL A 160 -10.13 1.64 -5.95
N GLY A 161 -11.06 2.58 -5.73
CA GLY A 161 -12.09 2.45 -4.70
C GLY A 161 -12.94 1.19 -4.87
N THR A 162 -13.24 0.78 -6.11
CA THR A 162 -13.99 -0.45 -6.40
C THR A 162 -13.18 -1.70 -6.06
N LEU A 163 -11.88 -1.74 -6.38
CA LEU A 163 -10.99 -2.85 -6.01
C LEU A 163 -10.94 -3.03 -4.49
N VAL A 164 -10.67 -1.94 -3.76
CA VAL A 164 -10.59 -1.94 -2.29
C VAL A 164 -11.93 -2.30 -1.64
N TYR A 165 -13.05 -1.78 -2.18
CA TYR A 165 -14.38 -2.15 -1.72
C TYR A 165 -14.66 -3.64 -1.89
N THR A 166 -14.34 -4.19 -3.05
CA THR A 166 -14.62 -5.59 -3.36
C THR A 166 -13.89 -6.52 -2.39
N LEU A 167 -12.59 -6.28 -2.16
CA LEU A 167 -11.78 -7.11 -1.27
C LEU A 167 -12.07 -6.86 0.22
N PHE A 168 -12.08 -5.59 0.65
CA PHE A 168 -11.94 -5.24 2.04
C PHE A 168 -13.14 -4.49 2.64
N ASN A 169 -14.22 -4.28 1.88
CA ASN A 169 -15.38 -3.50 2.32
C ASN A 169 -15.01 -2.08 2.78
N SER A 170 -14.01 -1.51 2.17
CA SER A 170 -13.49 -0.17 2.44
C SER A 170 -13.27 0.57 1.12
N THR A 171 -12.75 1.76 1.13
CA THR A 171 -12.38 2.50 -0.08
C THR A 171 -11.03 3.18 0.11
N ASP A 172 -10.46 3.69 -0.99
CA ASP A 172 -9.27 4.54 -0.99
C ASP A 172 -9.42 5.83 -0.17
N ARG A 173 -10.66 6.20 0.15
CA ARG A 173 -11.02 7.37 0.98
C ARG A 173 -11.34 7.02 2.43
N GLY A 174 -10.98 5.82 2.86
CA GLY A 174 -11.25 5.30 4.20
C GLY A 174 -12.59 4.57 4.30
N SER A 175 -13.13 4.49 5.53
CA SER A 175 -14.36 3.77 5.81
C SER A 175 -15.59 4.57 5.35
N ILE A 176 -16.09 4.26 4.17
CA ILE A 176 -17.33 4.84 3.63
C ILE A 176 -18.48 3.86 3.89
N LYS A 177 -19.66 4.37 4.29
CA LYS A 177 -20.87 3.54 4.40
C LYS A 177 -21.18 2.91 3.04
N ASN A 178 -21.49 1.63 3.00
CA ASN A 178 -21.79 0.89 1.76
C ASN A 178 -22.92 1.53 0.92
N LEU A 179 -23.79 2.29 1.55
CA LEU A 179 -24.82 3.08 0.88
C LEU A 179 -24.22 4.07 -0.14
N HIS A 180 -23.05 4.65 0.15
CA HIS A 180 -22.39 5.61 -0.72
C HIS A 180 -21.52 4.96 -1.81
N VAL A 181 -21.27 3.66 -1.72
CA VAL A 181 -20.65 2.87 -2.79
C VAL A 181 -21.64 2.60 -3.91
N ILE A 182 -22.91 2.42 -3.57
CA ILE A 182 -23.98 2.23 -4.56
C ILE A 182 -24.18 3.53 -5.34
N ASN A 183 -24.18 3.45 -6.66
CA ASN A 183 -24.49 4.59 -7.52
C ASN A 183 -25.78 5.28 -7.05
N SER A 184 -25.75 6.61 -6.92
CA SER A 184 -26.85 7.39 -6.36
C SER A 184 -28.19 7.20 -7.10
N ARG A 185 -28.13 6.81 -8.36
CA ARG A 185 -29.30 6.60 -9.24
C ARG A 185 -29.77 5.15 -9.26
N LYS A 186 -29.15 4.26 -8.46
CA LYS A 186 -29.41 2.81 -8.50
C LYS A 186 -29.72 2.26 -7.11
N GLY A 187 -30.47 1.16 -7.08
CA GLY A 187 -30.85 0.47 -5.84
C GLY A 187 -29.83 -0.56 -5.36
N HIS A 188 -28.88 -0.94 -6.20
CA HIS A 188 -27.89 -1.95 -5.86
C HIS A 188 -26.59 -1.72 -6.63
N CYS A 189 -25.50 -2.29 -6.14
CA CYS A 189 -24.26 -2.46 -6.87
C CYS A 189 -23.70 -3.87 -6.64
N ASN A 190 -22.93 -4.36 -7.59
CA ASN A 190 -22.17 -5.60 -7.47
C ASN A 190 -20.77 -5.42 -8.03
N ALA A 191 -19.84 -6.17 -7.46
CA ALA A 191 -18.48 -6.26 -7.96
C ALA A 191 -17.97 -7.68 -7.76
N LYS A 192 -17.35 -8.23 -8.80
CA LYS A 192 -16.75 -9.56 -8.85
C LYS A 192 -15.30 -9.42 -9.26
N MET A 193 -14.40 -9.87 -8.40
CA MET A 193 -12.96 -9.80 -8.66
C MET A 193 -12.38 -11.21 -8.70
N ARG A 194 -11.58 -11.46 -9.74
CA ARG A 194 -10.74 -12.65 -9.86
C ARG A 194 -9.31 -12.29 -9.59
N PHE A 195 -8.65 -13.07 -8.75
CA PHE A 195 -7.23 -12.91 -8.46
C PHE A 195 -6.55 -14.27 -8.29
N SER A 196 -5.25 -14.28 -8.41
CA SER A 196 -4.44 -15.47 -8.11
C SER A 196 -3.62 -15.23 -6.86
N ALA A 197 -3.52 -16.24 -6.01
CA ALA A 197 -2.61 -16.29 -4.88
C ALA A 197 -1.99 -17.70 -4.82
N ASN A 198 -0.67 -17.78 -4.69
CA ASN A 198 0.06 -19.05 -4.69
C ASN A 198 -0.36 -20.01 -5.85
N ASN A 199 -0.47 -19.49 -7.06
CA ASN A 199 -0.89 -20.19 -8.28
C ASN A 199 -2.31 -20.78 -8.27
N LYS A 200 -3.13 -20.43 -7.28
CA LYS A 200 -4.54 -20.81 -7.22
C LYS A 200 -5.42 -19.61 -7.60
N ARG A 201 -6.57 -19.87 -8.25
CA ARG A 201 -7.52 -18.83 -8.64
C ARG A 201 -8.61 -18.67 -7.58
N TYR A 202 -8.87 -17.44 -7.22
CA TYR A 202 -9.87 -17.07 -6.22
C TYR A 202 -10.82 -16.01 -6.79
N VAL A 203 -12.04 -16.04 -6.31
CA VAL A 203 -13.09 -15.08 -6.68
C VAL A 203 -13.70 -14.50 -5.42
N VAL A 204 -13.80 -13.17 -5.39
CA VAL A 204 -14.57 -12.41 -4.40
C VAL A 204 -15.72 -11.72 -5.11
N GLU A 205 -16.95 -11.97 -4.66
CA GLU A 205 -18.14 -11.29 -5.13
C GLU A 205 -18.77 -10.52 -3.98
N ARG A 206 -18.94 -9.22 -4.17
CA ARG A 206 -19.59 -8.36 -3.18
C ARG A 206 -20.74 -7.63 -3.82
N GLN A 207 -21.90 -7.69 -3.17
CA GLN A 207 -23.10 -6.99 -3.58
C GLN A 207 -23.62 -6.14 -2.43
N SER A 208 -24.02 -4.91 -2.72
CA SER A 208 -24.77 -4.08 -1.78
C SER A 208 -26.10 -3.65 -2.38
N VAL A 209 -27.15 -3.73 -1.56
CA VAL A 209 -28.52 -3.37 -1.93
C VAL A 209 -29.04 -2.30 -0.96
N ARG A 210 -29.64 -1.25 -1.51
CA ARG A 210 -30.34 -0.23 -0.71
C ARG A 210 -31.57 -0.84 -0.06
N LYS A 211 -31.74 -0.55 1.22
CA LYS A 211 -32.94 -0.92 1.97
C LYS A 211 -33.43 0.30 2.72
N GLU A 212 -34.71 0.57 2.56
CA GLU A 212 -35.43 1.59 3.32
C GLU A 212 -36.23 0.91 4.42
N ASP A 213 -36.14 1.42 5.61
CA ASP A 213 -36.95 0.93 6.74
C ASP A 213 -38.33 1.61 6.77
N LYS A 214 -39.19 1.12 7.66
CA LYS A 214 -40.57 1.66 7.84
C LYS A 214 -40.58 3.14 8.26
N LYS A 215 -39.45 3.70 8.69
CA LYS A 215 -39.30 5.09 9.14
C LYS A 215 -38.67 5.97 8.09
N GLY A 216 -38.42 5.46 6.87
CA GLY A 216 -37.77 6.19 5.78
C GLY A 216 -36.26 6.27 5.88
N HIS A 217 -35.60 5.56 6.82
CA HIS A 217 -34.13 5.55 6.86
C HIS A 217 -33.57 4.60 5.80
N VAL A 218 -32.67 5.13 4.99
CA VAL A 218 -32.00 4.35 3.94
C VAL A 218 -30.67 3.80 4.44
N SER A 219 -30.50 2.50 4.32
CA SER A 219 -29.28 1.76 4.65
C SER A 219 -28.85 0.89 3.47
N ALA A 220 -27.75 0.17 3.60
CA ALA A 220 -27.33 -0.82 2.62
C ALA A 220 -27.07 -2.17 3.31
N ILE A 221 -27.60 -3.24 2.72
CA ILE A 221 -27.27 -4.61 3.09
C ILE A 221 -26.23 -5.11 2.10
N THR A 222 -25.14 -5.68 2.63
CA THR A 222 -24.04 -6.18 1.82
C THR A 222 -23.89 -7.69 2.03
N SER A 223 -23.84 -8.43 0.92
CA SER A 223 -23.47 -9.84 0.85
C SER A 223 -22.06 -9.98 0.29
N LEU A 224 -21.41 -11.08 0.63
CA LEU A 224 -20.05 -11.40 0.24
C LEU A 224 -19.97 -12.90 -0.02
N ASN A 225 -19.41 -13.27 -1.18
CA ASN A 225 -19.06 -14.64 -1.52
C ASN A 225 -17.56 -14.72 -1.82
N PHE A 226 -16.92 -15.75 -1.30
CA PHE A 226 -15.51 -16.01 -1.53
C PHE A 226 -15.30 -17.50 -1.81
N TYR A 227 -14.69 -17.82 -2.96
CA TYR A 227 -14.53 -19.18 -3.41
C TYR A 227 -13.31 -19.34 -4.32
N ARG A 228 -12.89 -20.59 -4.54
CA ARG A 228 -11.92 -20.95 -5.57
C ARG A 228 -12.61 -21.41 -6.84
N GLU A 229 -12.04 -21.04 -7.98
CA GLU A 229 -12.48 -21.52 -9.30
C GLU A 229 -11.35 -22.28 -10.02
N ASP A 230 -11.74 -23.18 -10.90
CA ASP A 230 -10.85 -23.81 -11.86
C ASP A 230 -10.56 -22.88 -13.07
N PRO A 231 -9.65 -23.25 -13.99
CA PRO A 231 -9.40 -22.46 -15.19
C PRO A 231 -10.61 -22.30 -16.12
N MET A 232 -11.62 -23.17 -15.98
CA MET A 232 -12.87 -23.12 -16.76
C MET A 232 -13.94 -22.25 -16.09
N GLY A 233 -13.67 -21.76 -14.85
CA GLY A 233 -14.59 -20.91 -14.10
C GLY A 233 -15.59 -21.67 -13.23
N ASN A 234 -15.42 -23.00 -13.04
CA ASN A 234 -16.27 -23.77 -12.13
C ASN A 234 -15.80 -23.58 -10.68
N VAL A 235 -16.74 -23.50 -9.75
CA VAL A 235 -16.45 -23.43 -8.33
C VAL A 235 -15.89 -24.77 -7.86
N ILE A 236 -14.67 -24.76 -7.30
CA ILE A 236 -13.99 -25.94 -6.76
C ILE A 236 -14.17 -26.04 -5.25
N GLU A 237 -14.15 -24.88 -4.57
CA GLU A 237 -14.12 -24.82 -3.12
C GLU A 237 -14.81 -23.54 -2.63
N ASP A 238 -15.77 -23.70 -1.73
CA ASP A 238 -16.41 -22.59 -1.02
C ASP A 238 -15.55 -22.20 0.20
N LEU A 239 -15.17 -20.93 0.30
CA LEU A 239 -14.33 -20.38 1.36
C LEU A 239 -15.10 -19.39 2.25
N ASN A 240 -16.43 -19.38 2.15
CA ASN A 240 -17.26 -18.55 3.00
C ASN A 240 -17.23 -19.04 4.46
N GLY A 241 -17.09 -18.08 5.39
CA GLY A 241 -17.36 -18.36 6.79
C GLY A 241 -18.89 -18.32 7.06
N GLU A 242 -19.29 -18.74 8.26
CA GLU A 242 -20.70 -18.70 8.68
C GLU A 242 -21.31 -17.29 8.62
N GLN A 243 -20.47 -16.28 8.82
CA GLN A 243 -20.84 -14.87 8.73
C GLN A 243 -19.92 -14.11 7.78
N ARG A 244 -20.45 -13.05 7.15
CA ARG A 244 -19.67 -12.17 6.27
C ARG A 244 -18.37 -11.67 6.93
N THR A 245 -18.41 -11.33 8.21
CA THR A 245 -17.24 -10.83 8.95
C THR A 245 -16.12 -11.88 9.06
N GLN A 246 -16.47 -13.16 9.13
CA GLN A 246 -15.51 -14.27 9.10
C GLN A 246 -14.89 -14.41 7.71
N THR A 247 -15.72 -14.36 6.66
CA THR A 247 -15.24 -14.35 5.27
C THR A 247 -14.28 -13.17 5.01
N GLU A 248 -14.60 -11.98 5.51
CA GLU A 248 -13.72 -10.80 5.42
C GLU A 248 -12.37 -11.03 6.14
N LYS A 249 -12.37 -11.69 7.30
CA LYS A 249 -11.12 -12.06 8.01
C LYS A 249 -10.30 -13.08 7.22
N ILE A 250 -10.94 -14.08 6.61
CA ILE A 250 -10.27 -15.08 5.78
C ILE A 250 -9.58 -14.41 4.59
N ILE A 251 -10.27 -13.51 3.89
CA ILE A 251 -9.68 -12.75 2.78
C ILE A 251 -8.48 -11.92 3.25
N ARG A 252 -8.60 -11.19 4.37
CA ARG A 252 -7.50 -10.38 4.92
C ARG A 252 -6.31 -11.22 5.39
N LYS A 253 -6.57 -12.42 5.90
CA LYS A 253 -5.51 -13.36 6.32
C LYS A 253 -4.79 -13.98 5.12
N MET A 254 -5.45 -14.05 3.96
CA MET A 254 -4.90 -14.62 2.74
C MET A 254 -4.06 -13.61 1.94
N LEU A 255 -4.43 -12.34 1.93
CA LEU A 255 -3.80 -11.25 1.17
C LEU A 255 -2.88 -10.40 2.04
#